data_705e1fe21b87a72594566578c52e93db
#
_entry.id   705e1fe21b87a72594566578c52e93db
#
_cell.length_a   1.000
_cell.length_b   1.000
_cell.length_c   1.000
_cell.angle_alpha   90.00
_cell.angle_beta   90.00
_cell.angle_gamma   90.00
#
_symmetry.space_group_name_H-M   'P 1'
#
loop_
_entity.id
_entity.type
_entity.pdbx_description
1 polymer ?
#
loop_
_entity_poly.entity_id
_entity_poly.type
_entity_poly.pdbx_seq_one_letter_code
_entity_poly.pdbx_strand_id
1 'polypeptide(L)'
;MRRRVFGIETEYGLTAASPSGAAPMDAEHAARQLFEPLLHQGRSSNLFLRNGGRLYLDVGAHPEYATAECDRLEDLLEQDRAGSSMLADLAVQADEALAELGSDLHLHLFRNNLDSQGNSYGCHENYLLHRRRDFRQVADALVAFFVTRQILVGNGWINTAAASPRLQFSQRADQMWDAVSSATTRSRPIINTRDEALADSGAYRRMHVIVGDTNVAEPTTALKVGMTELLIHAIEDGLQIEDLALADPMRAIREINSDLSGSVPLKLASGRTTSAVALQREIRERVLARIPVAELDPMRAYVVDLWGRGIDAIASGDWSSIDTELDIAIKHKLLTSYCARSGASLADPRVARLELSYSDITAQGLQERMERAGLMRRLTTVEGVRRAQTIAPATTRASLRGRIIAAAEDARADLSVDWVHVRLDESSTIPLSLQDPLATTDPRVDALIAQIDAQSPTIPA
;
A
#
# COMPACT_ATOMS: atom_id res chain seq x y z
N MET A 1 -9.58 -17.98 12.59
CA MET A 1 -9.28 -16.55 12.92
C MET A 1 -10.54 -15.70 12.80
N ARG A 2 -10.66 -14.61 13.59
CA ARG A 2 -11.75 -13.64 13.42
C ARG A 2 -11.51 -12.84 12.13
N ARG A 3 -12.58 -12.43 11.44
CA ARG A 3 -12.48 -11.55 10.28
C ARG A 3 -11.95 -10.18 10.69
N ARG A 4 -11.01 -9.65 9.94
CA ARG A 4 -10.43 -8.32 10.16
C ARG A 4 -10.44 -7.53 8.87
N VAL A 5 -10.95 -6.32 8.91
CA VAL A 5 -10.85 -5.40 7.78
C VAL A 5 -9.47 -4.73 7.78
N PHE A 6 -8.88 -4.65 6.61
CA PHE A 6 -7.66 -3.91 6.32
C PHE A 6 -7.71 -3.27 4.93
N GLY A 7 -6.81 -2.34 4.67
CA GLY A 7 -6.66 -1.66 3.39
C GLY A 7 -5.32 -0.96 3.27
N ILE A 8 -4.95 -0.59 2.05
CA ILE A 8 -3.73 0.14 1.72
C ILE A 8 -4.09 1.45 1.03
N GLU A 9 -3.40 2.53 1.39
CA GLU A 9 -3.37 3.81 0.69
C GLU A 9 -2.01 3.95 0.04
N THR A 10 -1.95 4.09 -1.28
CA THR A 10 -0.71 4.21 -2.04
C THR A 10 -0.67 5.55 -2.75
N GLU A 11 0.30 6.38 -2.38
CA GLU A 11 0.68 7.57 -3.13
C GLU A 11 1.68 7.19 -4.23
N TYR A 12 1.54 7.79 -5.40
CA TYR A 12 2.40 7.51 -6.56
C TYR A 12 3.27 8.73 -6.87
N GLY A 13 4.55 8.50 -7.16
CA GLY A 13 5.38 9.49 -7.80
C GLY A 13 4.89 9.73 -9.22
N LEU A 14 4.91 10.99 -9.68
CA LEU A 14 4.46 11.38 -11.02
C LEU A 14 5.50 12.27 -11.69
N THR A 15 5.82 11.98 -12.94
CA THR A 15 6.60 12.87 -13.81
C THR A 15 6.15 12.72 -15.25
N ALA A 16 6.44 13.75 -16.07
CA ALA A 16 6.31 13.66 -17.50
C ALA A 16 7.69 13.84 -18.15
N ALA A 17 8.06 12.92 -19.04
CA ALA A 17 9.36 12.92 -19.70
C ALA A 17 9.20 12.81 -21.22
N SER A 18 10.09 13.44 -21.97
CA SER A 18 10.15 13.40 -23.43
C SER A 18 11.35 12.58 -23.90
N PRO A 19 11.17 11.65 -24.83
CA PRO A 19 12.29 10.97 -25.51
C PRO A 19 13.21 11.94 -26.29
N SER A 20 12.69 13.05 -26.79
CA SER A 20 13.47 14.08 -27.50
C SER A 20 14.27 14.99 -26.58
N GLY A 21 14.09 14.89 -25.25
CA GLY A 21 14.76 15.74 -24.27
C GLY A 21 14.13 17.14 -24.11
N ALA A 22 12.89 17.33 -24.53
CA ALA A 22 12.13 18.53 -24.24
C ALA A 22 12.02 18.74 -22.71
N ALA A 23 11.80 19.99 -22.28
CA ALA A 23 11.68 20.32 -20.86
C ALA A 23 10.55 19.49 -20.22
N PRO A 24 10.79 18.87 -19.05
CA PRO A 24 9.78 18.11 -18.36
C PRO A 24 8.63 19.03 -17.92
N MET A 25 7.42 18.48 -17.88
CA MET A 25 6.26 19.15 -17.28
C MET A 25 6.42 19.14 -15.75
N ASP A 26 6.02 20.19 -15.06
CA ASP A 26 5.99 20.17 -13.59
C ASP A 26 4.91 19.22 -13.06
N ALA A 27 5.06 18.80 -11.80
CA ALA A 27 4.21 17.77 -11.20
C ALA A 27 2.72 18.17 -11.14
N GLU A 28 2.41 19.47 -10.92
CA GLU A 28 1.01 19.93 -10.86
C GLU A 28 0.34 19.89 -12.23
N HIS A 29 1.08 20.24 -13.30
CA HIS A 29 0.58 20.12 -14.67
C HIS A 29 0.42 18.64 -15.06
N ALA A 30 1.40 17.81 -14.74
CA ALA A 30 1.31 16.36 -15.00
C ALA A 30 0.11 15.72 -14.29
N ALA A 31 -0.14 16.12 -13.04
CA ALA A 31 -1.31 15.63 -12.29
C ALA A 31 -2.64 16.09 -12.91
N ARG A 32 -2.71 17.34 -13.38
CA ARG A 32 -3.90 17.82 -14.11
C ARG A 32 -4.14 17.03 -15.39
N GLN A 33 -3.10 16.79 -16.18
CA GLN A 33 -3.22 15.97 -17.41
C GLN A 33 -3.66 14.55 -17.09
N LEU A 34 -3.10 13.93 -16.05
CA LEU A 34 -3.50 12.58 -15.62
C LEU A 34 -4.99 12.48 -15.26
N PHE A 35 -5.54 13.49 -14.57
CA PHE A 35 -6.93 13.49 -14.11
C PHE A 35 -7.92 14.11 -15.12
N GLU A 36 -7.44 14.74 -16.20
CA GLU A 36 -8.28 15.38 -17.19
C GLU A 36 -9.35 14.48 -17.82
N PRO A 37 -9.06 13.19 -18.15
CA PRO A 37 -10.09 12.28 -18.66
C PRO A 37 -11.27 12.09 -17.70
N LEU A 38 -11.04 12.13 -16.38
CA LEU A 38 -12.10 12.04 -15.37
C LEU A 38 -12.88 13.35 -15.25
N LEU A 39 -12.22 14.50 -15.35
CA LEU A 39 -12.86 15.81 -15.33
C LEU A 39 -13.76 16.02 -16.53
N HIS A 40 -13.34 15.58 -17.72
CA HIS A 40 -14.17 15.61 -18.94
C HIS A 40 -15.44 14.76 -18.83
N GLN A 41 -15.43 13.72 -17.99
CA GLN A 41 -16.61 12.91 -17.69
C GLN A 41 -17.51 13.55 -16.60
N GLY A 42 -17.23 14.80 -16.18
CA GLY A 42 -17.97 15.48 -15.12
C GLY A 42 -17.61 15.00 -13.70
N ARG A 43 -16.52 14.24 -13.56
CA ARG A 43 -16.07 13.71 -12.27
C ARG A 43 -15.01 14.66 -11.65
N SER A 44 -14.77 14.53 -10.36
CA SER A 44 -13.74 15.32 -9.66
C SER A 44 -12.40 14.57 -9.61
N SER A 45 -11.34 15.26 -9.14
CA SER A 45 -10.06 14.62 -8.79
C SER A 45 -10.06 13.93 -7.41
N ASN A 46 -11.25 13.68 -6.84
CA ASN A 46 -11.44 13.01 -5.55
C ASN A 46 -12.71 12.15 -5.65
N LEU A 47 -12.50 10.86 -5.94
CA LEU A 47 -13.57 9.96 -6.34
C LEU A 47 -13.61 8.72 -5.46
N PHE A 48 -14.78 8.43 -4.88
CA PHE A 48 -15.10 7.06 -4.51
C PHE A 48 -15.56 6.30 -5.75
N LEU A 49 -15.04 5.08 -5.91
CA LEU A 49 -15.22 4.27 -7.11
C LEU A 49 -16.23 3.14 -6.87
N ARG A 50 -16.85 2.65 -7.96
CA ARG A 50 -17.78 1.51 -7.90
C ARG A 50 -17.14 0.23 -7.36
N ASN A 51 -15.80 0.10 -7.41
CA ASN A 51 -15.07 -0.98 -6.78
C ASN A 51 -14.89 -0.81 -5.26
N GLY A 52 -15.49 0.23 -4.66
CA GLY A 52 -15.41 0.53 -3.24
C GLY A 52 -14.13 1.26 -2.80
N GLY A 53 -13.14 1.39 -3.66
CA GLY A 53 -11.91 2.15 -3.41
C GLY A 53 -12.09 3.66 -3.62
N ARG A 54 -11.01 4.41 -3.43
CA ARG A 54 -10.96 5.86 -3.63
C ARG A 54 -9.74 6.25 -4.43
N LEU A 55 -9.93 7.07 -5.45
CA LEU A 55 -8.87 7.69 -6.24
C LEU A 55 -8.91 9.19 -6.03
N TYR A 56 -7.78 9.79 -5.69
CA TYR A 56 -7.72 11.23 -5.42
C TYR A 56 -6.31 11.79 -5.63
N LEU A 57 -6.22 13.12 -5.66
CA LEU A 57 -4.97 13.84 -5.71
C LEU A 57 -4.65 14.35 -4.29
N ASP A 58 -3.55 13.85 -3.72
CA ASP A 58 -3.07 14.29 -2.41
C ASP A 58 -2.15 15.52 -2.51
N VAL A 59 -1.77 16.06 -1.35
CA VAL A 59 -0.87 17.23 -1.22
C VAL A 59 0.46 16.93 -1.91
N GLY A 60 0.94 17.87 -2.71
CA GLY A 60 2.19 17.71 -3.48
C GLY A 60 1.98 17.11 -4.87
N ALA A 61 0.75 17.08 -5.35
CA ALA A 61 0.38 16.56 -6.67
C ALA A 61 0.67 15.05 -6.86
N HIS A 62 0.58 14.28 -5.77
CA HIS A 62 0.70 12.83 -5.81
C HIS A 62 -0.68 12.18 -6.06
N PRO A 63 -0.86 11.45 -7.18
CA PRO A 63 -2.03 10.58 -7.32
C PRO A 63 -2.03 9.54 -6.22
N GLU A 64 -3.17 9.33 -5.57
CA GLU A 64 -3.31 8.37 -4.49
C GLU A 64 -4.50 7.45 -4.72
N TYR A 65 -4.29 6.16 -4.50
CA TYR A 65 -5.33 5.16 -4.52
C TYR A 65 -5.43 4.47 -3.16
N ALA A 66 -6.61 4.57 -2.54
CA ALA A 66 -6.96 3.81 -1.35
C ALA A 66 -7.84 2.62 -1.75
N THR A 67 -7.41 1.41 -1.40
CA THR A 67 -8.19 0.19 -1.67
C THR A 67 -9.53 0.22 -0.96
N ALA A 68 -10.51 -0.51 -1.47
CA ALA A 68 -11.69 -0.86 -0.71
C ALA A 68 -11.32 -1.57 0.61
N GLU A 69 -12.26 -1.60 1.56
CA GLU A 69 -12.13 -2.44 2.75
C GLU A 69 -12.08 -3.90 2.33
N CYS A 70 -10.97 -4.58 2.66
CA CYS A 70 -10.76 -6.00 2.42
C CYS A 70 -10.64 -6.76 3.74
N ASP A 71 -11.04 -8.03 3.76
CA ASP A 71 -10.83 -8.95 4.87
C ASP A 71 -10.19 -10.28 4.42
N ARG A 72 -9.79 -10.32 3.15
CA ARG A 72 -9.01 -11.37 2.51
C ARG A 72 -7.81 -10.77 1.80
N LEU A 73 -6.66 -11.41 1.90
CA LEU A 73 -5.43 -10.91 1.27
C LEU A 73 -5.52 -10.95 -0.27
N GLU A 74 -6.22 -11.93 -0.83
CA GLU A 74 -6.46 -12.01 -2.27
C GLU A 74 -7.21 -10.78 -2.78
N ASP A 75 -8.31 -10.40 -2.09
CA ASP A 75 -9.10 -9.23 -2.46
C ASP A 75 -8.25 -7.95 -2.34
N LEU A 76 -7.41 -7.84 -1.30
CA LEU A 76 -6.50 -6.70 -1.15
C LEU A 76 -5.51 -6.58 -2.31
N LEU A 77 -4.87 -7.69 -2.70
CA LEU A 77 -3.90 -7.70 -3.80
C LEU A 77 -4.56 -7.36 -5.13
N GLU A 78 -5.77 -7.91 -5.39
CA GLU A 78 -6.54 -7.58 -6.58
C GLU A 78 -6.93 -6.09 -6.59
N GLN A 79 -7.35 -5.52 -5.46
CA GLN A 79 -7.70 -4.10 -5.32
C GLN A 79 -6.48 -3.17 -5.49
N ASP A 80 -5.35 -3.48 -4.86
CA ASP A 80 -4.11 -2.69 -4.98
C ASP A 80 -3.60 -2.70 -6.44
N ARG A 81 -3.62 -3.86 -7.08
CA ARG A 81 -3.22 -3.98 -8.49
C ARG A 81 -4.22 -3.29 -9.43
N ALA A 82 -5.52 -3.35 -9.15
CA ALA A 82 -6.55 -2.65 -9.90
C ALA A 82 -6.37 -1.13 -9.86
N GLY A 83 -6.01 -0.57 -8.69
CA GLY A 83 -5.68 0.85 -8.55
C GLY A 83 -4.51 1.28 -9.42
N SER A 84 -3.42 0.49 -9.42
CA SER A 84 -2.26 0.72 -10.29
C SER A 84 -2.64 0.65 -11.77
N SER A 85 -3.45 -0.35 -12.16
CA SER A 85 -3.91 -0.51 -13.55
C SER A 85 -4.76 0.68 -14.01
N MET A 86 -5.72 1.12 -13.18
CA MET A 86 -6.55 2.29 -13.51
C MET A 86 -5.74 3.57 -13.68
N LEU A 87 -4.72 3.80 -12.82
CA LEU A 87 -3.83 4.94 -12.98
C LEU A 87 -2.95 4.84 -14.23
N ALA A 88 -2.47 3.65 -14.58
CA ALA A 88 -1.73 3.42 -15.82
C ALA A 88 -2.61 3.67 -17.05
N ASP A 89 -3.89 3.25 -17.02
CA ASP A 89 -4.85 3.51 -18.10
C ASP A 89 -5.13 5.02 -18.25
N LEU A 90 -5.20 5.78 -17.14
CA LEU A 90 -5.31 7.24 -17.18
C LEU A 90 -4.06 7.89 -17.78
N ALA A 91 -2.86 7.37 -17.47
CA ALA A 91 -1.63 7.87 -18.08
C ALA A 91 -1.60 7.65 -19.60
N VAL A 92 -2.09 6.51 -20.08
CA VAL A 92 -2.22 6.26 -21.54
C VAL A 92 -3.17 7.28 -22.19
N GLN A 93 -4.33 7.53 -21.60
CA GLN A 93 -5.28 8.52 -22.13
C GLN A 93 -4.70 9.95 -22.11
N ALA A 94 -3.95 10.30 -21.07
CA ALA A 94 -3.26 11.60 -20.99
C ALA A 94 -2.16 11.73 -22.06
N ASP A 95 -1.38 10.67 -22.31
CA ASP A 95 -0.34 10.63 -23.34
C ASP A 95 -0.96 10.78 -24.74
N GLU A 96 -2.09 10.15 -25.03
CA GLU A 96 -2.85 10.28 -26.28
C GLU A 96 -3.31 11.74 -26.49
N ALA A 97 -3.88 12.38 -25.44
CA ALA A 97 -4.30 13.76 -25.50
C ALA A 97 -3.12 14.73 -25.71
N LEU A 98 -1.99 14.49 -25.05
CA LEU A 98 -0.76 15.28 -25.27
C LEU A 98 -0.22 15.11 -26.70
N ALA A 99 -0.26 13.91 -27.26
CA ALA A 99 0.17 13.65 -28.64
C ALA A 99 -0.71 14.38 -29.67
N GLU A 100 -2.04 14.48 -29.46
CA GLU A 100 -2.96 15.27 -30.29
C GLU A 100 -2.60 16.75 -30.29
N LEU A 101 -2.03 17.25 -29.19
CA LEU A 101 -1.51 18.63 -29.07
C LEU A 101 -0.10 18.80 -29.64
N GLY A 102 0.48 17.75 -30.23
CA GLY A 102 1.83 17.75 -30.81
C GLY A 102 2.96 17.63 -29.80
N SER A 103 2.68 17.21 -28.57
CA SER A 103 3.68 16.95 -27.54
C SER A 103 4.17 15.49 -27.61
N ASP A 104 5.46 15.26 -27.33
CA ASP A 104 6.07 13.94 -27.21
C ASP A 104 6.33 13.53 -25.74
N LEU A 105 5.68 14.23 -24.80
CA LEU A 105 5.73 13.92 -23.38
C LEU A 105 4.94 12.66 -23.07
N HIS A 106 5.49 11.81 -22.20
CA HIS A 106 4.86 10.63 -21.64
C HIS A 106 4.83 10.73 -20.13
N LEU A 107 3.70 10.38 -19.53
CA LEU A 107 3.53 10.33 -18.09
C LEU A 107 4.10 9.02 -17.53
N HIS A 108 4.81 9.13 -16.42
CA HIS A 108 5.34 8.02 -15.65
C HIS A 108 4.80 8.07 -14.24
N LEU A 109 4.34 6.94 -13.74
CA LEU A 109 3.80 6.77 -12.39
C LEU A 109 4.64 5.73 -11.63
N PHE A 110 5.11 6.09 -10.44
CA PHE A 110 6.07 5.26 -9.71
C PHE A 110 5.51 4.77 -8.38
N ARG A 111 5.66 3.49 -8.12
CA ARG A 111 5.47 2.85 -6.82
C ARG A 111 6.78 2.89 -6.02
N ASN A 112 7.18 4.08 -5.64
CA ASN A 112 8.33 4.36 -4.77
C ASN A 112 7.90 5.36 -3.69
N ASN A 113 8.80 5.82 -2.83
CA ASN A 113 8.47 6.69 -1.69
C ASN A 113 9.34 7.93 -1.57
N LEU A 114 10.17 8.20 -2.56
CA LEU A 114 11.01 9.40 -2.62
C LEU A 114 11.02 9.95 -4.04
N ASP A 115 10.89 11.27 -4.15
CA ASP A 115 11.16 11.99 -5.40
C ASP A 115 12.66 12.29 -5.57
N SER A 116 13.03 12.89 -6.72
CA SER A 116 14.41 13.28 -7.04
C SER A 116 14.97 14.38 -6.13
N GLN A 117 14.12 15.08 -5.36
CA GLN A 117 14.50 16.12 -4.42
C GLN A 117 14.57 15.61 -2.97
N GLY A 118 14.22 14.35 -2.74
CA GLY A 118 14.20 13.73 -1.43
C GLY A 118 12.91 13.98 -0.64
N ASN A 119 11.86 14.53 -1.27
CA ASN A 119 10.55 14.59 -0.63
C ASN A 119 9.94 13.20 -0.58
N SER A 120 9.38 12.86 0.58
CA SER A 120 8.82 11.54 0.81
C SER A 120 7.30 11.57 0.77
N TYR A 121 6.73 10.58 0.11
CA TYR A 121 5.30 10.27 0.07
C TYR A 121 5.05 8.82 0.50
N GLY A 122 3.79 8.48 0.79
CA GLY A 122 3.47 7.35 1.65
C GLY A 122 2.96 6.11 0.94
N CYS A 123 2.99 5.03 1.71
CA CYS A 123 2.14 3.87 1.55
C CYS A 123 1.61 3.51 2.93
N HIS A 124 0.34 3.79 3.18
CA HIS A 124 -0.25 3.63 4.50
C HIS A 124 -1.03 2.33 4.58
N GLU A 125 -0.93 1.67 5.72
CA GLU A 125 -1.68 0.45 6.00
C GLU A 125 -2.73 0.76 7.06
N ASN A 126 -3.94 0.29 6.86
CA ASN A 126 -5.05 0.46 7.78
C ASN A 126 -5.54 -0.90 8.27
N TYR A 127 -5.68 -1.04 9.58
CA TYR A 127 -6.17 -2.26 10.22
C TYR A 127 -7.29 -1.91 11.20
N LEU A 128 -8.43 -2.58 11.07
CA LEU A 128 -9.52 -2.46 12.01
C LEU A 128 -9.20 -3.26 13.28
N LEU A 129 -9.19 -2.60 14.42
CA LEU A 129 -9.00 -3.21 15.74
C LEU A 129 -10.31 -3.17 16.52
N HIS A 130 -10.57 -4.18 17.35
CA HIS A 130 -11.56 -4.02 18.40
C HIS A 130 -11.10 -2.95 19.39
N ARG A 131 -12.04 -2.10 19.86
CA ARG A 131 -11.70 -1.03 20.79
C ARG A 131 -11.23 -1.61 22.12
N ARG A 132 -10.01 -1.21 22.53
CA ARG A 132 -9.33 -1.62 23.76
C ARG A 132 -8.93 -0.41 24.57
N ARG A 133 -8.90 -0.56 25.91
CA ARG A 133 -8.43 0.50 26.82
C ARG A 133 -6.90 0.64 26.79
N ASP A 134 -6.19 -0.43 26.48
CA ASP A 134 -4.72 -0.55 26.46
C ASP A 134 -4.11 -0.32 25.06
N PHE A 135 -4.85 0.31 24.13
CA PHE A 135 -4.39 0.51 22.75
C PHE A 135 -2.99 1.15 22.66
N ARG A 136 -2.69 2.11 23.55
CA ARG A 136 -1.37 2.77 23.54
C ARG A 136 -0.25 1.78 23.83
N GLN A 137 -0.44 0.89 24.79
CA GLN A 137 0.53 -0.15 25.12
C GLN A 137 0.72 -1.13 23.96
N VAL A 138 -0.37 -1.52 23.31
CA VAL A 138 -0.34 -2.36 22.11
C VAL A 138 0.40 -1.67 20.97
N ALA A 139 0.14 -0.38 20.72
CA ALA A 139 0.84 0.39 19.69
C ALA A 139 2.34 0.49 19.98
N ASP A 140 2.72 0.81 21.23
CA ASP A 140 4.12 0.89 21.65
C ASP A 140 4.83 -0.48 21.49
N ALA A 141 4.15 -1.59 21.82
CA ALA A 141 4.67 -2.95 21.63
C ALA A 141 4.89 -3.32 20.16
N LEU A 142 3.99 -2.89 19.26
CA LEU A 142 4.09 -3.14 17.82
C LEU A 142 5.23 -2.37 17.14
N VAL A 143 5.76 -1.30 17.75
CA VAL A 143 6.85 -0.50 17.15
C VAL A 143 8.07 -1.35 16.82
N ALA A 144 8.48 -2.26 17.70
CA ALA A 144 9.63 -3.13 17.45
C ALA A 144 9.43 -4.04 16.24
N PHE A 145 8.22 -4.56 16.05
CA PHE A 145 7.85 -5.32 14.87
C PHE A 145 7.91 -4.46 13.60
N PHE A 146 7.28 -3.27 13.59
CA PHE A 146 7.28 -2.39 12.43
C PHE A 146 8.67 -1.88 12.05
N VAL A 147 9.54 -1.62 13.04
CA VAL A 147 10.92 -1.23 12.81
C VAL A 147 11.73 -2.35 12.16
N THR A 148 11.58 -3.57 12.64
CA THR A 148 12.41 -4.69 12.18
C THR A 148 11.86 -5.40 10.95
N ARG A 149 10.54 -5.33 10.65
CA ARG A 149 9.97 -5.98 9.45
C ARG A 149 10.46 -5.37 8.14
N GLN A 150 11.05 -4.15 8.15
CA GLN A 150 11.56 -3.52 6.94
C GLN A 150 12.62 -4.36 6.21
N ILE A 151 13.34 -5.26 6.92
CA ILE A 151 14.28 -6.19 6.28
C ILE A 151 13.62 -7.16 5.31
N LEU A 152 12.29 -7.37 5.45
CA LEU A 152 11.47 -8.29 4.65
C LEU A 152 10.57 -7.55 3.66
N VAL A 153 10.01 -6.41 4.07
CA VAL A 153 8.97 -5.72 3.30
C VAL A 153 9.39 -4.35 2.77
N GLY A 154 10.65 -3.97 2.96
CA GLY A 154 11.23 -2.79 2.32
C GLY A 154 11.31 -2.98 0.80
N ASN A 155 11.05 -1.89 0.06
CA ASN A 155 11.09 -1.92 -1.40
C ASN A 155 12.53 -1.91 -1.96
N GLY A 156 13.54 -1.68 -1.12
CA GLY A 156 14.92 -1.54 -1.54
C GLY A 156 15.18 -0.26 -2.36
N TRP A 157 16.29 0.42 -2.12
CA TRP A 157 16.68 1.57 -2.93
C TRP A 157 18.17 1.86 -2.84
N ILE A 158 18.69 2.56 -3.84
CA ILE A 158 20.08 3.01 -3.85
C ILE A 158 20.18 4.38 -3.18
N ASN A 159 20.74 4.43 -1.98
CA ASN A 159 21.03 5.70 -1.33
C ASN A 159 22.29 6.32 -1.94
N THR A 160 22.09 7.31 -2.83
CA THR A 160 23.16 8.06 -3.50
C THR A 160 23.71 9.22 -2.66
N ALA A 161 23.00 9.64 -1.60
CA ALA A 161 23.45 10.68 -0.68
C ALA A 161 24.51 10.17 0.33
N ALA A 162 24.67 8.85 0.46
CA ALA A 162 25.75 8.26 1.26
C ALA A 162 27.11 8.55 0.63
N ALA A 163 28.19 8.57 1.44
CA ALA A 163 29.56 8.77 0.96
C ALA A 163 29.98 7.78 -0.15
N SER A 164 29.35 6.60 -0.16
CA SER A 164 29.40 5.63 -1.23
C SER A 164 27.99 5.12 -1.49
N PRO A 165 27.48 5.19 -2.74
CA PRO A 165 26.16 4.67 -3.08
C PRO A 165 26.01 3.20 -2.68
N ARG A 166 24.90 2.90 -1.99
CA ARG A 166 24.64 1.55 -1.49
C ARG A 166 23.16 1.23 -1.51
N LEU A 167 22.84 -0.04 -1.66
CA LEU A 167 21.48 -0.53 -1.49
C LEU A 167 21.09 -0.49 -0.01
N GLN A 168 19.86 -0.07 0.29
CA GLN A 168 19.24 -0.06 1.61
C GLN A 168 17.89 -0.77 1.54
N PHE A 169 17.34 -1.20 2.70
CA PHE A 169 16.08 -1.92 2.73
C PHE A 169 14.88 -1.04 2.36
N SER A 170 14.81 0.19 2.87
CA SER A 170 13.60 1.01 2.84
C SER A 170 13.89 2.47 2.53
N GLN A 171 13.07 3.09 1.67
CA GLN A 171 13.08 4.52 1.43
C GLN A 171 12.46 5.30 2.60
N ARG A 172 11.46 4.71 3.29
CA ARG A 172 10.71 5.35 4.37
C ARG A 172 11.45 5.38 5.70
N ALA A 173 12.37 4.46 5.95
CA ALA A 173 13.06 4.31 7.23
C ALA A 173 13.71 5.61 7.73
N ASP A 174 14.36 6.36 6.85
CA ASP A 174 15.04 7.61 7.18
C ASP A 174 14.08 8.80 7.33
N GLN A 175 12.81 8.62 6.94
CA GLN A 175 11.76 9.66 6.96
C GLN A 175 10.87 9.62 8.20
N MET A 176 11.07 8.62 9.09
CA MET A 176 10.30 8.48 10.34
C MET A 176 10.94 9.31 11.46
N TRP A 177 10.11 10.08 12.18
CA TRP A 177 10.57 10.97 13.24
C TRP A 177 10.04 10.62 14.63
N ASP A 178 8.90 9.92 14.69
CA ASP A 178 8.28 9.46 15.93
C ASP A 178 7.89 7.98 15.84
N ALA A 179 7.90 7.28 16.95
CA ALA A 179 7.42 5.91 17.02
C ALA A 179 5.87 5.88 16.97
N VAL A 180 5.22 6.64 17.85
CA VAL A 180 3.77 6.67 18.00
C VAL A 180 3.32 8.11 18.29
N SER A 181 2.50 8.70 17.41
CA SER A 181 2.02 10.06 17.55
C SER A 181 0.63 10.24 16.93
N SER A 182 -0.13 11.22 17.42
CA SER A 182 -1.39 11.66 16.78
C SER A 182 -1.19 12.82 15.79
N ALA A 183 0.03 13.38 15.72
CA ALA A 183 0.34 14.46 14.79
C ALA A 183 0.50 13.91 13.37
N THR A 184 -0.10 14.61 12.39
CA THR A 184 -0.11 14.14 11.00
C THR A 184 0.94 14.82 10.13
N THR A 185 1.21 16.10 10.33
CA THR A 185 1.95 16.92 9.35
C THR A 185 3.42 17.13 9.68
N ARG A 186 3.82 17.13 10.94
CA ARG A 186 5.19 17.46 11.36
C ARG A 186 6.01 16.28 11.86
N SER A 187 5.36 15.26 12.37
CA SER A 187 6.02 14.04 12.81
C SER A 187 5.42 12.89 11.99
N ARG A 188 6.21 12.29 11.14
CA ARG A 188 5.82 11.07 10.44
C ARG A 188 6.00 9.90 11.40
N PRO A 189 4.98 9.52 12.21
CA PRO A 189 5.12 8.43 13.16
C PRO A 189 5.06 7.08 12.45
N ILE A 190 5.62 6.04 13.08
CA ILE A 190 5.45 4.67 12.61
C ILE A 190 3.97 4.28 12.69
N ILE A 191 3.32 4.59 13.82
CA ILE A 191 1.88 4.39 14.03
C ILE A 191 1.24 5.72 14.35
N ASN A 192 0.24 6.12 13.55
CA ASN A 192 -0.62 7.26 13.86
C ASN A 192 -1.75 6.81 14.78
N THR A 193 -1.89 7.51 15.91
CA THR A 193 -2.89 7.19 16.95
C THR A 193 -4.12 8.08 16.91
N ARG A 194 -4.31 8.88 15.85
CA ARG A 194 -5.54 9.66 15.68
C ARG A 194 -6.75 8.73 15.72
N ASP A 195 -7.76 9.10 16.52
CA ASP A 195 -8.91 8.24 16.73
C ASP A 195 -9.99 8.50 15.66
N GLU A 196 -9.74 7.99 14.47
CA GLU A 196 -10.65 7.99 13.34
C GLU A 196 -10.97 6.54 12.99
N ALA A 197 -12.03 5.99 13.58
CA ALA A 197 -12.38 4.59 13.37
C ALA A 197 -12.82 4.29 11.94
N LEU A 198 -13.43 5.26 11.25
CA LEU A 198 -14.13 5.08 9.97
C LEU A 198 -15.13 3.91 10.03
N ALA A 199 -15.73 3.72 11.20
CA ALA A 199 -16.62 2.64 11.56
C ALA A 199 -17.37 3.04 12.84
N ASP A 200 -18.17 2.15 13.44
CA ASP A 200 -18.70 2.35 14.79
C ASP A 200 -17.55 2.57 15.80
N SER A 201 -17.39 3.81 16.22
CA SER A 201 -16.32 4.22 17.13
C SER A 201 -16.48 3.66 18.55
N GLY A 202 -17.64 3.15 18.92
CA GLY A 202 -17.86 2.44 20.19
C GLY A 202 -17.25 1.04 20.19
N ALA A 203 -17.26 0.37 19.05
CA ALA A 203 -16.79 -0.99 18.87
C ALA A 203 -15.36 -1.09 18.33
N TYR A 204 -14.97 -0.15 17.47
CA TYR A 204 -13.76 -0.25 16.67
C TYR A 204 -12.82 0.94 16.79
N ARG A 205 -11.57 0.70 16.43
CA ARG A 205 -10.53 1.69 16.22
C ARG A 205 -9.75 1.33 14.95
N ARG A 206 -9.36 2.33 14.17
CA ARG A 206 -8.42 2.16 13.05
C ARG A 206 -6.98 2.28 13.56
N MET A 207 -6.14 1.29 13.32
CA MET A 207 -4.70 1.42 13.42
C MET A 207 -4.16 1.86 12.06
N HIS A 208 -3.55 3.03 12.03
CA HIS A 208 -3.00 3.64 10.84
C HIS A 208 -1.48 3.57 10.90
N VAL A 209 -0.87 2.75 10.04
CA VAL A 209 0.58 2.50 9.97
C VAL A 209 1.16 3.25 8.79
N ILE A 210 2.19 4.07 9.04
CA ILE A 210 2.74 5.03 8.06
C ILE A 210 4.13 4.60 7.54
N VAL A 211 4.82 3.72 8.25
CA VAL A 211 6.24 3.38 8.02
C VAL A 211 6.48 2.54 6.77
N GLY A 212 5.47 1.87 6.24
CA GLY A 212 5.66 0.91 5.14
C GLY A 212 6.10 1.56 3.84
N ASP A 213 7.00 0.88 3.11
CA ASP A 213 7.29 1.22 1.72
C ASP A 213 6.14 0.80 0.81
N THR A 214 6.02 1.47 -0.34
CA THR A 214 5.19 1.02 -1.46
C THR A 214 5.87 -0.17 -2.13
N ASN A 215 5.19 -1.29 -2.22
CA ASN A 215 5.73 -2.52 -2.82
C ASN A 215 5.26 -2.67 -4.28
N VAL A 216 6.12 -3.21 -5.13
CA VAL A 216 5.82 -3.56 -6.52
C VAL A 216 5.43 -5.04 -6.64
N ALA A 217 6.18 -5.91 -5.96
CA ALA A 217 5.90 -7.35 -5.94
C ALA A 217 4.72 -7.68 -5.02
N GLU A 218 3.70 -8.32 -5.56
CA GLU A 218 2.51 -8.75 -4.81
C GLU A 218 2.85 -9.65 -3.60
N PRO A 219 3.84 -10.56 -3.66
CA PRO A 219 4.27 -11.32 -2.48
C PRO A 219 4.76 -10.45 -1.32
N THR A 220 5.47 -9.36 -1.61
CA THR A 220 5.92 -8.43 -0.57
C THR A 220 4.73 -7.70 0.08
N THR A 221 3.74 -7.28 -0.72
CA THR A 221 2.50 -6.68 -0.21
C THR A 221 1.72 -7.68 0.64
N ALA A 222 1.56 -8.93 0.17
CA ALA A 222 0.91 -10.00 0.93
C ALA A 222 1.61 -10.26 2.26
N LEU A 223 2.95 -10.33 2.25
CA LEU A 223 3.74 -10.51 3.47
C LEU A 223 3.55 -9.32 4.42
N LYS A 224 3.66 -8.09 3.93
CA LYS A 224 3.53 -6.86 4.74
C LYS A 224 2.21 -6.83 5.53
N VAL A 225 1.10 -7.07 4.85
CA VAL A 225 -0.22 -7.01 5.47
C VAL A 225 -0.53 -8.27 6.25
N GLY A 226 -0.22 -9.44 5.71
CA GLY A 226 -0.56 -10.72 6.33
C GLY A 226 0.20 -10.99 7.63
N MET A 227 1.52 -10.70 7.68
CA MET A 227 2.26 -10.85 8.94
C MET A 227 1.79 -9.89 10.03
N THR A 228 1.35 -8.68 9.64
CA THR A 228 0.79 -7.69 10.56
C THR A 228 -0.58 -8.14 11.07
N GLU A 229 -1.45 -8.62 10.20
CA GLU A 229 -2.75 -9.18 10.55
C GLU A 229 -2.61 -10.35 11.54
N LEU A 230 -1.71 -11.30 11.26
CA LEU A 230 -1.44 -12.45 12.12
C LEU A 230 -0.94 -12.02 13.51
N LEU A 231 -0.03 -11.06 13.57
CA LEU A 231 0.47 -10.53 14.85
C LEU A 231 -0.64 -9.84 15.66
N ILE A 232 -1.47 -9.02 15.00
CA ILE A 232 -2.61 -8.37 15.66
C ILE A 232 -3.59 -9.41 16.22
N HIS A 233 -3.90 -10.47 15.47
CA HIS A 233 -4.74 -11.55 15.96
C HIS A 233 -4.13 -12.24 17.19
N ALA A 234 -2.84 -12.56 17.14
CA ALA A 234 -2.17 -13.18 18.28
C ALA A 234 -2.20 -12.28 19.54
N ILE A 235 -2.03 -10.96 19.37
CA ILE A 235 -2.12 -9.98 20.47
C ILE A 235 -3.55 -9.91 21.04
N GLU A 236 -4.55 -9.88 20.17
CA GLU A 236 -5.96 -9.91 20.62
C GLU A 236 -6.31 -11.21 21.37
N ASP A 237 -5.63 -12.31 21.03
CA ASP A 237 -5.73 -13.60 21.73
C ASP A 237 -4.76 -13.72 22.92
N GLY A 238 -4.19 -12.58 23.37
CA GLY A 238 -3.39 -12.48 24.60
C GLY A 238 -1.90 -12.73 24.44
N LEU A 239 -1.34 -12.70 23.21
CA LEU A 239 0.10 -12.67 23.03
C LEU A 239 0.65 -11.36 23.59
N GLN A 240 1.73 -11.45 24.38
CA GLN A 240 2.50 -10.30 24.88
C GLN A 240 3.83 -10.22 24.15
N ILE A 241 4.20 -9.01 23.75
CA ILE A 241 5.47 -8.70 23.06
C ILE A 241 6.15 -7.43 23.61
N GLU A 242 5.67 -6.90 24.74
CA GLU A 242 6.18 -5.69 25.38
C GLU A 242 7.64 -5.85 25.82
N ASP A 243 8.06 -7.07 26.12
CA ASP A 243 9.45 -7.43 26.46
C ASP A 243 10.42 -7.28 25.27
N LEU A 244 9.88 -7.14 24.06
CA LEU A 244 10.63 -6.92 22.81
C LEU A 244 10.77 -5.43 22.45
N ALA A 245 10.25 -4.52 23.27
CA ALA A 245 10.33 -3.08 23.01
C ALA A 245 11.76 -2.62 22.80
N LEU A 246 12.01 -1.82 21.75
CA LEU A 246 13.31 -1.23 21.46
C LEU A 246 13.60 -0.05 22.41
N ALA A 247 14.83 0.08 22.87
CA ALA A 247 15.24 1.21 23.71
C ALA A 247 15.21 2.55 22.92
N ASP A 248 15.56 2.53 21.65
CA ASP A 248 15.52 3.68 20.74
C ASP A 248 15.07 3.20 19.35
N PRO A 249 13.77 3.19 19.07
CA PRO A 249 13.25 2.72 17.78
C PRO A 249 13.65 3.61 16.60
N MET A 250 13.82 4.93 16.80
CA MET A 250 14.18 5.85 15.73
C MET A 250 15.64 5.72 15.31
N ARG A 251 16.51 5.37 16.22
CA ARG A 251 17.89 5.00 15.92
C ARG A 251 17.94 3.62 15.27
N ALA A 252 17.25 2.65 15.85
CA ALA A 252 17.23 1.27 15.36
C ALA A 252 16.75 1.17 13.90
N ILE A 253 15.68 1.90 13.50
CA ILE A 253 15.16 1.83 12.14
C ILE A 253 16.20 2.26 11.10
N ARG A 254 17.03 3.28 11.40
CA ARG A 254 18.09 3.77 10.51
C ARG A 254 19.30 2.84 10.47
N GLU A 255 19.69 2.29 11.63
CA GLU A 255 20.80 1.33 11.72
C GLU A 255 20.47 0.06 10.93
N ILE A 256 19.28 -0.49 11.10
CA ILE A 256 18.77 -1.65 10.33
C ILE A 256 18.76 -1.35 8.84
N ASN A 257 18.25 -0.17 8.44
CA ASN A 257 18.11 0.20 7.03
C ASN A 257 19.44 0.12 6.26
N SER A 258 20.53 0.35 6.94
CA SER A 258 21.87 0.39 6.34
C SER A 258 22.63 -0.95 6.38
N ASP A 259 22.08 -1.97 7.04
CA ASP A 259 22.70 -3.27 7.23
C ASP A 259 21.90 -4.38 6.57
N LEU A 260 22.26 -4.72 5.32
CA LEU A 260 21.59 -5.76 4.56
C LEU A 260 21.70 -7.18 5.14
N SER A 261 22.52 -7.39 6.15
CA SER A 261 22.55 -8.66 6.91
C SER A 261 21.43 -8.76 7.96
N GLY A 262 20.79 -7.63 8.31
CA GLY A 262 19.81 -7.55 9.39
C GLY A 262 20.35 -7.94 10.77
N SER A 263 21.67 -7.94 10.95
CA SER A 263 22.37 -8.45 12.14
C SER A 263 22.90 -7.36 13.05
N VAL A 264 22.74 -6.07 12.69
CA VAL A 264 23.19 -4.95 13.53
C VAL A 264 22.64 -5.09 14.96
N PRO A 265 23.51 -4.91 16.00
CA PRO A 265 23.10 -5.08 17.39
C PRO A 265 22.08 -4.01 17.82
N LEU A 266 20.91 -4.44 18.22
CA LEU A 266 19.81 -3.60 18.72
C LEU A 266 19.66 -3.74 20.22
N LYS A 267 19.43 -2.64 20.94
CA LYS A 267 19.13 -2.65 22.36
C LYS A 267 17.63 -2.66 22.61
N LEU A 268 17.15 -3.64 23.37
CA LEU A 268 15.79 -3.62 23.92
C LEU A 268 15.73 -2.75 25.19
N ALA A 269 14.53 -2.29 25.52
CA ALA A 269 14.27 -1.53 26.75
C ALA A 269 14.65 -2.32 28.02
N SER A 270 14.61 -3.65 27.97
CA SER A 270 15.07 -4.55 29.02
C SER A 270 16.60 -4.60 29.20
N GLY A 271 17.38 -3.99 28.29
CA GLY A 271 18.84 -4.07 28.25
C GLY A 271 19.39 -5.26 27.45
N ARG A 272 18.56 -6.24 27.07
CA ARG A 272 18.93 -7.36 26.18
C ARG A 272 19.38 -6.81 24.83
N THR A 273 20.40 -7.42 24.23
CA THR A 273 20.84 -7.14 22.86
C THR A 273 20.25 -8.19 21.92
N THR A 274 19.76 -7.76 20.77
CA THR A 274 19.17 -8.59 19.73
C THR A 274 19.57 -8.07 18.35
N SER A 275 18.94 -8.54 17.27
CA SER A 275 19.04 -8.02 15.91
C SER A 275 17.68 -8.04 15.22
N ALA A 276 17.56 -7.39 14.05
CA ALA A 276 16.30 -7.39 13.32
C ALA A 276 15.87 -8.80 12.91
N VAL A 277 16.80 -9.63 12.42
CA VAL A 277 16.57 -11.04 12.10
C VAL A 277 16.10 -11.83 13.31
N ALA A 278 16.80 -11.71 14.44
CA ALA A 278 16.47 -12.45 15.67
C ALA A 278 15.09 -12.03 16.22
N LEU A 279 14.78 -10.74 16.16
CA LEU A 279 13.52 -10.19 16.65
C LEU A 279 12.34 -10.64 15.77
N GLN A 280 12.49 -10.61 14.45
CA GLN A 280 11.46 -11.11 13.53
C GLN A 280 11.22 -12.62 13.69
N ARG A 281 12.30 -13.40 13.92
CA ARG A 281 12.18 -14.84 14.21
C ARG A 281 11.42 -15.10 15.50
N GLU A 282 11.78 -14.41 16.58
CA GLU A 282 11.13 -14.54 17.88
C GLU A 282 9.64 -14.15 17.82
N ILE A 283 9.29 -13.05 17.12
CA ILE A 283 7.91 -12.62 16.94
C ILE A 283 7.12 -13.68 16.15
N ARG A 284 7.68 -14.15 15.03
CA ARG A 284 7.04 -15.20 14.20
C ARG A 284 6.79 -16.48 15.02
N GLU A 285 7.76 -16.95 15.79
CA GLU A 285 7.61 -18.14 16.64
C GLU A 285 6.50 -17.95 17.68
N ARG A 286 6.46 -16.78 18.34
CA ARG A 286 5.41 -16.46 19.32
C ARG A 286 4.02 -16.39 18.68
N VAL A 287 3.90 -15.85 17.47
CA VAL A 287 2.64 -15.82 16.69
C VAL A 287 2.20 -17.22 16.35
N LEU A 288 3.08 -18.07 15.83
CA LEU A 288 2.75 -19.45 15.42
C LEU A 288 2.45 -20.38 16.61
N ALA A 289 2.95 -20.06 17.79
CA ALA A 289 2.55 -20.77 19.01
C ALA A 289 1.09 -20.48 19.41
N ARG A 290 0.49 -19.40 18.90
CA ARG A 290 -0.91 -19.03 19.15
C ARG A 290 -1.83 -19.37 18.01
N ILE A 291 -1.34 -19.28 16.76
CA ILE A 291 -2.11 -19.51 15.55
C ILE A 291 -1.53 -20.72 14.81
N PRO A 292 -2.15 -21.92 14.93
CA PRO A 292 -1.69 -23.11 14.25
C PRO A 292 -1.77 -22.94 12.73
N VAL A 293 -0.68 -23.23 12.03
CA VAL A 293 -0.59 -23.09 10.55
C VAL A 293 -1.67 -23.94 9.83
N ALA A 294 -2.04 -25.08 10.40
CA ALA A 294 -3.05 -25.98 9.83
C ALA A 294 -4.47 -25.36 9.78
N GLU A 295 -4.71 -24.27 10.51
CA GLU A 295 -6.00 -23.57 10.54
C GLU A 295 -6.01 -22.34 9.60
N LEU A 296 -4.90 -22.04 8.95
CA LEU A 296 -4.77 -20.91 8.03
C LEU A 296 -5.29 -21.29 6.64
N ASP A 297 -5.92 -20.29 5.98
CA ASP A 297 -6.18 -20.40 4.55
C ASP A 297 -4.86 -20.41 3.74
N PRO A 298 -4.91 -20.80 2.44
CA PRO A 298 -3.70 -20.95 1.63
C PRO A 298 -2.85 -19.68 1.53
N MET A 299 -3.46 -18.49 1.49
CA MET A 299 -2.72 -17.24 1.37
C MET A 299 -2.00 -16.87 2.68
N ARG A 300 -2.66 -17.03 3.82
CA ARG A 300 -1.99 -16.83 5.12
C ARG A 300 -0.93 -17.88 5.40
N ALA A 301 -1.14 -19.13 4.99
CA ALA A 301 -0.11 -20.18 5.07
C ALA A 301 1.12 -19.83 4.20
N TYR A 302 0.89 -19.30 2.99
CA TYR A 302 1.95 -18.77 2.13
C TYR A 302 2.72 -17.61 2.78
N VAL A 303 2.01 -16.66 3.41
CA VAL A 303 2.63 -15.55 4.15
C VAL A 303 3.54 -16.07 5.27
N VAL A 304 3.08 -17.05 6.04
CA VAL A 304 3.87 -17.66 7.13
C VAL A 304 5.13 -18.36 6.60
N ASP A 305 5.02 -19.07 5.49
CA ASP A 305 6.16 -19.69 4.82
C ASP A 305 7.16 -18.61 4.33
N LEU A 306 6.69 -17.62 3.59
CA LEU A 306 7.52 -16.55 3.05
C LEU A 306 8.19 -15.73 4.17
N TRP A 307 7.50 -15.49 5.30
CA TRP A 307 8.07 -14.86 6.49
C TRP A 307 9.28 -15.62 7.02
N GLY A 308 9.17 -16.96 7.13
CA GLY A 308 10.28 -17.82 7.57
C GLY A 308 11.44 -17.81 6.57
N ARG A 309 11.16 -18.09 5.29
CA ARG A 309 12.18 -18.08 4.22
C ARG A 309 12.89 -16.73 4.10
N GLY A 310 12.14 -15.64 4.22
CA GLY A 310 12.70 -14.28 4.20
C GLY A 310 13.69 -14.06 5.35
N ILE A 311 13.32 -14.42 6.58
CA ILE A 311 14.22 -14.33 7.74
C ILE A 311 15.50 -15.14 7.52
N ASP A 312 15.38 -16.37 7.04
CA ASP A 312 16.52 -17.27 6.85
C ASP A 312 17.41 -16.81 5.71
N ALA A 313 16.83 -16.28 4.61
CA ALA A 313 17.57 -15.71 3.49
C ALA A 313 18.38 -14.47 3.92
N ILE A 314 17.78 -13.53 4.64
CA ILE A 314 18.50 -12.34 5.14
C ILE A 314 19.61 -12.76 6.12
N ALA A 315 19.33 -13.70 7.03
CA ALA A 315 20.30 -14.16 8.02
C ALA A 315 21.52 -14.87 7.39
N SER A 316 21.30 -15.63 6.33
CA SER A 316 22.38 -16.37 5.62
C SER A 316 23.12 -15.52 4.58
N GLY A 317 22.53 -14.43 4.10
CA GLY A 317 22.99 -13.67 2.95
C GLY A 317 22.75 -14.36 1.59
N ASP A 318 22.14 -15.54 1.58
CA ASP A 318 21.68 -16.22 0.36
C ASP A 318 20.20 -15.91 0.12
N TRP A 319 19.92 -14.99 -0.78
CA TRP A 319 18.58 -14.52 -1.11
C TRP A 319 17.90 -15.27 -2.24
N SER A 320 18.50 -16.35 -2.74
CA SER A 320 18.01 -17.12 -3.89
C SER A 320 16.59 -17.68 -3.68
N SER A 321 16.21 -17.98 -2.44
CA SER A 321 14.89 -18.51 -2.09
C SER A 321 13.76 -17.46 -2.08
N ILE A 322 14.10 -16.17 -2.20
CA ILE A 322 13.16 -15.03 -2.13
C ILE A 322 13.33 -14.04 -3.29
N ASP A 323 14.23 -14.29 -4.23
CA ASP A 323 14.68 -13.36 -5.26
C ASP A 323 13.71 -13.16 -6.44
N THR A 324 12.53 -13.78 -6.34
CA THR A 324 11.38 -13.55 -7.23
C THR A 324 10.14 -13.10 -6.46
N GLU A 325 10.21 -12.96 -5.13
CA GLU A 325 9.06 -12.73 -4.27
C GLU A 325 9.18 -11.44 -3.43
N LEU A 326 10.37 -11.11 -2.90
CA LEU A 326 10.55 -9.91 -2.07
C LEU A 326 11.24 -8.80 -2.87
N ASP A 327 10.65 -7.60 -2.88
CA ASP A 327 11.13 -6.44 -3.64
C ASP A 327 12.63 -6.18 -3.43
N ILE A 328 13.09 -6.19 -2.18
CA ILE A 328 14.50 -5.97 -1.86
C ILE A 328 15.41 -7.01 -2.53
N ALA A 329 15.01 -8.28 -2.55
CA ALA A 329 15.80 -9.37 -3.14
C ALA A 329 15.75 -9.33 -4.68
N ILE A 330 14.59 -9.04 -5.25
CA ILE A 330 14.40 -8.85 -6.69
C ILE A 330 15.28 -7.69 -7.19
N LYS A 331 15.21 -6.52 -6.53
CA LYS A 331 16.02 -5.35 -6.87
C LYS A 331 17.51 -5.64 -6.71
N HIS A 332 17.92 -6.26 -5.60
CA HIS A 332 19.30 -6.64 -5.38
C HIS A 332 19.82 -7.49 -6.55
N LYS A 333 19.10 -8.55 -6.93
CA LYS A 333 19.45 -9.41 -8.06
C LYS A 333 19.49 -8.65 -9.38
N LEU A 334 18.50 -7.80 -9.65
CA LEU A 334 18.40 -6.99 -10.86
C LEU A 334 19.60 -6.06 -11.00
N LEU A 335 19.89 -5.28 -9.95
CA LEU A 335 20.93 -4.25 -9.97
C LEU A 335 22.34 -4.86 -9.98
N THR A 336 22.61 -5.88 -9.15
CA THR A 336 23.90 -6.55 -9.12
C THR A 336 24.21 -7.27 -10.42
N SER A 337 23.22 -7.94 -11.03
CA SER A 337 23.36 -8.58 -12.34
C SER A 337 23.63 -7.58 -13.45
N TYR A 338 22.98 -6.40 -13.42
CA TYR A 338 23.26 -5.34 -14.38
C TYR A 338 24.66 -4.79 -14.20
N CYS A 339 25.09 -4.47 -12.98
CA CYS A 339 26.45 -3.98 -12.68
C CYS A 339 27.51 -4.98 -13.14
N ALA A 340 27.33 -6.26 -12.85
CA ALA A 340 28.27 -7.31 -13.24
C ALA A 340 28.45 -7.43 -14.78
N ARG A 341 27.35 -7.30 -15.54
CA ARG A 341 27.38 -7.39 -17.01
C ARG A 341 27.91 -6.14 -17.70
N SER A 342 27.59 -4.95 -17.13
CA SER A 342 27.90 -3.66 -17.78
C SER A 342 29.20 -3.02 -17.28
N GLY A 343 29.80 -3.53 -16.21
CA GLY A 343 30.90 -2.88 -15.48
C GLY A 343 30.51 -1.60 -14.77
N ALA A 344 29.20 -1.30 -14.64
CA ALA A 344 28.68 -0.12 -13.94
C ALA A 344 28.79 -0.28 -12.43
N SER A 345 28.93 0.84 -11.71
CA SER A 345 28.77 0.89 -10.26
C SER A 345 27.36 1.33 -9.88
N LEU A 346 26.99 1.21 -8.60
CA LEU A 346 25.70 1.73 -8.09
C LEU A 346 25.56 3.26 -8.23
N ALA A 347 26.65 3.99 -8.46
CA ALA A 347 26.64 5.44 -8.74
C ALA A 347 26.31 5.77 -10.22
N ASP A 348 26.25 4.78 -11.10
CA ASP A 348 26.01 5.01 -12.52
C ASP A 348 24.54 5.45 -12.75
N PRO A 349 24.29 6.55 -13.48
CA PRO A 349 22.92 7.01 -13.76
C PRO A 349 22.05 5.96 -14.47
N ARG A 350 22.65 5.01 -15.22
CA ARG A 350 21.91 3.91 -15.85
C ARG A 350 21.34 2.94 -14.81
N VAL A 351 22.05 2.74 -13.70
CA VAL A 351 21.58 1.90 -12.57
C VAL A 351 20.44 2.58 -11.83
N ALA A 352 20.53 3.89 -11.59
CA ALA A 352 19.46 4.67 -11.01
C ALA A 352 18.18 4.65 -11.89
N ARG A 353 18.36 4.75 -13.23
CA ARG A 353 17.23 4.63 -14.16
C ARG A 353 16.62 3.22 -14.13
N LEU A 354 17.42 2.18 -14.04
CA LEU A 354 16.94 0.80 -13.94
C LEU A 354 16.13 0.59 -12.65
N GLU A 355 16.60 1.14 -11.52
CA GLU A 355 15.87 1.11 -10.25
C GLU A 355 14.52 1.84 -10.35
N LEU A 356 14.50 3.02 -10.95
CA LEU A 356 13.28 3.79 -11.15
C LEU A 356 12.28 3.04 -12.06
N SER A 357 12.78 2.42 -13.15
CA SER A 357 11.95 1.61 -14.06
C SER A 357 11.34 0.37 -13.38
N TYR A 358 11.95 -0.14 -12.30
CA TYR A 358 11.35 -1.20 -11.48
C TYR A 358 10.05 -0.75 -10.82
N SER A 359 9.98 0.51 -10.41
CA SER A 359 8.84 1.10 -9.71
C SER A 359 7.81 1.73 -10.65
N ASP A 360 8.09 1.87 -11.94
CA ASP A 360 7.20 2.45 -12.95
C ASP A 360 6.06 1.47 -13.26
N ILE A 361 4.81 1.92 -13.07
CA ILE A 361 3.60 1.12 -13.35
C ILE A 361 3.05 1.32 -14.77
N THR A 362 3.61 2.25 -15.55
CA THR A 362 3.21 2.48 -16.94
C THR A 362 3.77 1.39 -17.86
N ALA A 363 3.43 1.43 -19.15
CA ALA A 363 3.96 0.49 -20.15
C ALA A 363 5.49 0.51 -20.26
N GLN A 364 6.16 1.57 -19.76
CA GLN A 364 7.62 1.71 -19.74
C GLN A 364 8.26 0.89 -18.60
N GLY A 365 7.47 0.51 -17.56
CA GLY A 365 7.93 -0.18 -16.38
C GLY A 365 8.38 -1.64 -16.63
N LEU A 366 8.97 -2.23 -15.59
CA LEU A 366 9.54 -3.57 -15.67
C LEU A 366 8.62 -4.67 -15.11
N GLN A 367 7.62 -4.34 -14.30
CA GLN A 367 6.85 -5.31 -13.54
C GLN A 367 6.28 -6.43 -14.42
N GLU A 368 5.47 -6.10 -15.44
CA GLU A 368 4.87 -7.11 -16.31
C GLU A 368 5.88 -7.93 -17.11
N ARG A 369 7.00 -7.31 -17.51
CA ARG A 369 8.07 -8.02 -18.23
C ARG A 369 8.75 -9.02 -17.32
N MET A 370 8.97 -8.64 -16.05
CA MET A 370 9.59 -9.52 -15.03
C MET A 370 8.65 -10.66 -14.65
N GLU A 371 7.35 -10.39 -14.49
CA GLU A 371 6.33 -11.41 -14.23
C GLU A 371 6.29 -12.44 -15.39
N ARG A 372 6.20 -11.99 -16.64
CA ARG A 372 6.21 -12.87 -17.82
C ARG A 372 7.51 -13.68 -17.98
N ALA A 373 8.64 -13.13 -17.54
CA ALA A 373 9.92 -13.81 -17.57
C ALA A 373 10.17 -14.74 -16.36
N GLY A 374 9.24 -14.82 -15.41
CA GLY A 374 9.40 -15.59 -14.16
C GLY A 374 10.43 -15.01 -13.20
N LEU A 375 10.78 -13.73 -13.36
CA LEU A 375 11.70 -12.99 -12.49
C LEU A 375 10.99 -12.28 -11.32
N MET A 376 9.66 -12.21 -11.37
CA MET A 376 8.79 -11.70 -10.31
C MET A 376 7.55 -12.58 -10.26
N ARG A 377 7.21 -13.06 -9.07
CA ARG A 377 6.02 -13.89 -8.84
C ARG A 377 4.78 -13.01 -8.79
N ARG A 378 3.75 -13.43 -9.53
CA ARG A 378 2.41 -12.87 -9.46
C ARG A 378 1.50 -13.78 -8.64
N LEU A 379 0.67 -13.22 -7.77
CA LEU A 379 -0.31 -13.95 -6.94
C LEU A 379 -1.75 -13.75 -7.46
N THR A 380 -2.03 -12.59 -8.07
CA THR A 380 -3.35 -12.28 -8.64
C THR A 380 -3.53 -12.86 -10.04
N THR A 381 -4.78 -13.01 -10.46
CA THR A 381 -5.12 -13.33 -11.86
C THR A 381 -5.45 -12.06 -12.64
N VAL A 382 -5.31 -12.11 -13.97
CA VAL A 382 -5.69 -10.99 -14.84
C VAL A 382 -7.19 -10.70 -14.72
N GLU A 383 -8.01 -11.75 -14.64
CA GLU A 383 -9.46 -11.67 -14.50
C GLU A 383 -9.86 -11.08 -13.14
N GLY A 384 -9.16 -11.49 -12.06
CA GLY A 384 -9.38 -10.96 -10.71
C GLY A 384 -9.10 -9.45 -10.66
N VAL A 385 -7.96 -9.02 -11.18
CA VAL A 385 -7.60 -7.59 -11.25
C VAL A 385 -8.60 -6.79 -12.09
N ARG A 386 -8.99 -7.31 -13.27
CA ARG A 386 -10.00 -6.64 -14.11
C ARG A 386 -11.34 -6.52 -13.40
N ARG A 387 -11.79 -7.55 -12.71
CA ARG A 387 -13.00 -7.51 -11.87
C ARG A 387 -12.87 -6.46 -10.77
N ALA A 388 -11.75 -6.39 -10.08
CA ALA A 388 -11.50 -5.45 -9.00
C ALA A 388 -11.42 -3.98 -9.44
N GLN A 389 -11.30 -3.67 -10.74
CA GLN A 389 -11.44 -2.29 -11.25
C GLN A 389 -12.87 -1.76 -11.10
N THR A 390 -13.87 -2.63 -11.13
CA THR A 390 -15.29 -2.23 -11.18
C THR A 390 -16.16 -2.87 -10.10
N ILE A 391 -15.70 -3.93 -9.42
CA ILE A 391 -16.47 -4.68 -8.43
C ILE A 391 -15.73 -4.65 -7.09
N ALA A 392 -16.45 -4.24 -6.06
CA ALA A 392 -15.95 -4.20 -4.70
C ALA A 392 -15.84 -5.60 -4.07
N PRO A 393 -14.97 -5.80 -3.05
CA PRO A 393 -14.95 -7.01 -2.24
C PRO A 393 -16.33 -7.35 -1.69
N ALA A 394 -16.81 -8.59 -1.92
CA ALA A 394 -18.17 -9.00 -1.61
C ALA A 394 -18.41 -9.20 -0.10
N THR A 395 -17.36 -9.29 0.69
CA THR A 395 -17.39 -9.69 2.10
C THR A 395 -17.37 -8.51 3.07
N THR A 396 -17.30 -7.27 2.59
CA THR A 396 -17.27 -6.05 3.40
C THR A 396 -18.32 -5.03 2.94
N ARG A 397 -18.51 -3.96 3.71
CA ARG A 397 -19.43 -2.85 3.35
C ARG A 397 -19.02 -2.14 2.05
N ALA A 398 -17.80 -2.36 1.56
CA ALA A 398 -17.39 -1.85 0.26
C ALA A 398 -18.34 -2.29 -0.86
N SER A 399 -18.90 -3.51 -0.78
CA SER A 399 -19.93 -4.01 -1.72
C SER A 399 -21.20 -3.16 -1.70
N LEU A 400 -21.62 -2.71 -0.53
CA LEU A 400 -22.81 -1.86 -0.36
C LEU A 400 -22.56 -0.47 -0.97
N ARG A 401 -21.44 0.16 -0.62
CA ARG A 401 -21.03 1.45 -1.16
C ARG A 401 -20.85 1.40 -2.68
N GLY A 402 -20.16 0.37 -3.17
CA GLY A 402 -19.93 0.19 -4.61
C GLY A 402 -21.21 0.02 -5.42
N ARG A 403 -22.22 -0.69 -4.89
CA ARG A 403 -23.55 -0.83 -5.52
C ARG A 403 -24.27 0.51 -5.66
N ILE A 404 -24.24 1.35 -4.62
CA ILE A 404 -24.87 2.68 -4.65
C ILE A 404 -24.17 3.55 -5.68
N ILE A 405 -22.83 3.57 -5.68
CA ILE A 405 -22.05 4.36 -6.64
C ILE A 405 -22.34 3.90 -8.07
N ALA A 406 -22.37 2.58 -8.31
CA ALA A 406 -22.71 2.04 -9.63
C ALA A 406 -24.10 2.49 -10.12
N ALA A 407 -25.12 2.38 -9.26
CA ALA A 407 -26.48 2.83 -9.58
C ALA A 407 -26.52 4.34 -9.92
N ALA A 408 -25.80 5.16 -9.13
CA ALA A 408 -25.76 6.60 -9.38
C ALA A 408 -25.00 6.96 -10.66
N GLU A 409 -23.89 6.30 -10.97
CA GLU A 409 -23.16 6.48 -12.23
C GLU A 409 -24.06 6.12 -13.43
N ASP A 410 -24.76 4.99 -13.36
CA ASP A 410 -25.67 4.52 -14.42
C ASP A 410 -26.88 5.46 -14.60
N ALA A 411 -27.39 6.03 -13.50
CA ALA A 411 -28.51 6.99 -13.49
C ALA A 411 -28.06 8.45 -13.73
N ARG A 412 -26.76 8.76 -13.72
CA ARG A 412 -26.19 10.11 -13.71
C ARG A 412 -26.69 10.97 -12.55
N ALA A 413 -26.87 10.34 -11.38
CA ALA A 413 -27.30 11.01 -10.16
C ALA A 413 -26.10 11.51 -9.34
N ASP A 414 -26.23 12.68 -8.74
CA ASP A 414 -25.19 13.25 -7.91
C ASP A 414 -25.19 12.64 -6.50
N LEU A 415 -24.03 12.12 -6.10
CA LEU A 415 -23.79 11.53 -4.78
C LEU A 415 -22.65 12.23 -4.04
N SER A 416 -22.88 12.48 -2.75
CA SER A 416 -21.82 12.77 -1.79
C SER A 416 -21.47 11.47 -1.04
N VAL A 417 -20.21 11.05 -1.11
CA VAL A 417 -19.73 9.77 -0.56
C VAL A 417 -18.47 9.96 0.27
N ASP A 418 -18.46 9.38 1.47
CA ASP A 418 -17.25 9.14 2.24
C ASP A 418 -17.14 7.65 2.63
N TRP A 419 -16.17 7.27 3.48
CA TRP A 419 -15.98 5.88 3.88
C TRP A 419 -17.17 5.26 4.61
N VAL A 420 -17.98 6.10 5.29
CA VAL A 420 -19.07 5.67 6.18
C VAL A 420 -20.43 6.16 5.71
N HIS A 421 -20.48 7.31 5.02
CA HIS A 421 -21.73 7.95 4.66
C HIS A 421 -21.91 8.05 3.15
N VAL A 422 -23.17 7.92 2.75
CA VAL A 422 -23.62 8.14 1.37
C VAL A 422 -24.87 9.01 1.42
N ARG A 423 -24.92 10.05 0.58
CA ARG A 423 -26.08 10.96 0.45
C ARG A 423 -26.35 11.25 -1.01
N LEU A 424 -27.63 11.20 -1.40
CA LEU A 424 -28.10 11.69 -2.68
C LEU A 424 -28.28 13.21 -2.59
N ASP A 425 -27.55 13.99 -3.39
CA ASP A 425 -27.39 15.44 -3.18
C ASP A 425 -28.66 16.27 -3.44
N GLU A 426 -29.52 15.85 -4.33
CA GLU A 426 -30.78 16.55 -4.66
C GLU A 426 -31.92 16.35 -3.66
N SER A 427 -31.71 15.52 -2.65
CA SER A 427 -32.72 15.23 -1.66
C SER A 427 -32.30 15.73 -0.27
N SER A 428 -33.23 16.33 0.47
CA SER A 428 -33.07 16.69 1.88
C SER A 428 -32.99 15.48 2.82
N THR A 429 -32.55 14.32 2.32
CA THR A 429 -32.52 13.06 3.04
C THR A 429 -31.33 13.00 4.01
N ILE A 430 -31.55 12.34 5.14
CA ILE A 430 -30.50 12.04 6.11
C ILE A 430 -29.48 11.12 5.43
N PRO A 431 -28.16 11.38 5.55
CA PRO A 431 -27.14 10.53 4.99
C PRO A 431 -27.28 9.07 5.47
N LEU A 432 -27.19 8.13 4.54
CA LEU A 432 -27.11 6.72 4.88
C LEU A 432 -25.75 6.43 5.52
N SER A 433 -25.78 5.92 6.75
CA SER A 433 -24.55 5.61 7.50
C SER A 433 -24.31 4.09 7.49
N LEU A 434 -23.15 3.67 6.96
CA LEU A 434 -22.66 2.29 6.87
C LEU A 434 -21.60 2.06 7.96
N GLN A 435 -22.03 1.98 9.23
CA GLN A 435 -21.12 1.94 10.39
C GLN A 435 -20.40 0.60 10.59
N ASP A 436 -21.03 -0.51 10.17
CA ASP A 436 -20.40 -1.84 10.27
C ASP A 436 -19.56 -2.14 9.03
N PRO A 437 -18.20 -2.21 9.15
CA PRO A 437 -17.32 -2.49 8.01
C PRO A 437 -17.47 -3.90 7.44
N LEU A 438 -18.07 -4.83 8.18
CA LEU A 438 -18.28 -6.22 7.79
C LEU A 438 -19.70 -6.51 7.29
N ALA A 439 -20.56 -5.49 7.24
CA ALA A 439 -21.91 -5.60 6.69
C ALA A 439 -21.87 -5.84 5.17
N THR A 440 -22.65 -6.81 4.70
CA THR A 440 -22.80 -7.14 3.27
C THR A 440 -24.24 -6.99 2.78
N THR A 441 -25.16 -6.70 3.70
CA THR A 441 -26.58 -6.45 3.40
C THR A 441 -27.08 -5.28 4.26
N ASP A 442 -27.87 -4.40 3.65
CA ASP A 442 -28.57 -3.32 4.36
C ASP A 442 -29.82 -2.92 3.53
N PRO A 443 -31.04 -3.13 4.05
CA PRO A 443 -32.26 -2.78 3.31
C PRO A 443 -32.36 -1.30 2.93
N ARG A 444 -31.67 -0.41 3.69
CA ARG A 444 -31.65 1.02 3.38
C ARG A 444 -30.83 1.30 2.10
N VAL A 445 -29.83 0.47 1.81
CA VAL A 445 -29.06 0.52 0.56
C VAL A 445 -29.95 0.16 -0.61
N ASP A 446 -30.73 -0.91 -0.50
CA ASP A 446 -31.65 -1.35 -1.56
C ASP A 446 -32.74 -0.28 -1.82
N ALA A 447 -33.25 0.35 -0.76
CA ALA A 447 -34.22 1.45 -0.89
C ALA A 447 -33.61 2.70 -1.54
N LEU A 448 -32.35 3.05 -1.21
CA LEU A 448 -31.65 4.18 -1.85
C LEU A 448 -31.40 3.92 -3.34
N ILE A 449 -30.96 2.71 -3.69
CA ILE A 449 -30.78 2.31 -5.11
C ILE A 449 -32.09 2.41 -5.87
N ALA A 450 -33.19 1.87 -5.33
CA ALA A 450 -34.51 1.99 -5.96
C ALA A 450 -34.95 3.46 -6.15
N GLN A 451 -34.59 4.36 -5.22
CA GLN A 451 -34.84 5.80 -5.35
C GLN A 451 -34.02 6.41 -6.49
N ILE A 452 -32.73 6.05 -6.62
CA ILE A 452 -31.83 6.49 -7.69
C ILE A 452 -32.38 6.04 -9.05
N ASP A 453 -32.75 4.77 -9.17
CA ASP A 453 -33.29 4.18 -10.41
C ASP A 453 -34.60 4.88 -10.85
N ALA A 454 -35.45 5.25 -9.88
CA ALA A 454 -36.71 5.96 -10.19
C ALA A 454 -36.50 7.41 -10.67
N GLN A 455 -35.34 8.02 -10.40
CA GLN A 455 -34.99 9.36 -10.87
C GLN A 455 -34.28 9.34 -12.22
N SER A 456 -33.91 8.15 -12.75
CA SER A 456 -33.27 8.02 -14.06
C SER A 456 -34.17 8.57 -15.14
N PRO A 457 -33.67 9.50 -16.00
CA PRO A 457 -34.45 9.98 -17.10
C PRO A 457 -34.80 8.80 -18.03
N THR A 458 -36.12 8.55 -18.22
CA THR A 458 -36.58 7.58 -19.19
C THR A 458 -36.13 8.07 -20.57
N ILE A 459 -35.11 7.43 -21.15
CA ILE A 459 -34.71 7.70 -22.52
C ILE A 459 -35.90 7.23 -23.39
N PRO A 460 -36.61 8.12 -24.11
CA PRO A 460 -37.63 7.67 -25.06
C PRO A 460 -36.96 6.82 -26.12
N ALA A 461 -37.56 5.64 -26.37
CA ALA A 461 -37.11 4.65 -27.34
C ALA A 461 -37.07 5.22 -28.77
#